data_7ad369efdd6a2ee283eee0ce17ea612c
#
_entry.id   7ad369efdd6a2ee283eee0ce17ea612c
#
_cell.length_a   1.000
_cell.length_b   1.000
_cell.length_c   1.000
_cell.angle_alpha   90.00
_cell.angle_beta   90.00
_cell.angle_gamma   90.00
#
_symmetry.space_group_name_H-M   'P 1'
#
loop_
_entity.id
_entity.type
_entity.pdbx_description
1 polymer ?
#
loop_
_entity_poly.entity_id
_entity_poly.type
_entity_poly.pdbx_seq_one_letter_code
_entity_poly.pdbx_strand_id
1 'polypeptide(L)'
;MFHKAISLKLLEHTTLEVVFQDGLVKRYDMKTLFSKYPQLRALEDRKLFLKGRLVGFYGIVWNDDLDIETETIYEDGETVQKREIVIHEASSCAVASARALAGITQKRLATLAGIDQSDISKIEQGTANPTVATLDRIAKALGGRLCITIKMPSAT
;
A
#
# COMPACT_ATOMS: atom_id res chain seq x y z
N MET A 1 8.83 -9.15 13.75
CA MET A 1 7.91 -9.42 12.61
C MET A 1 7.95 -8.19 11.72
N PHE A 2 8.31 -8.34 10.44
CA PHE A 2 8.43 -7.18 9.54
C PHE A 2 7.07 -6.78 8.98
N HIS A 3 6.82 -5.47 8.93
CA HIS A 3 5.57 -4.91 8.45
C HIS A 3 5.64 -4.62 6.94
N LYS A 4 4.65 -5.10 6.20
CA LYS A 4 4.63 -4.96 4.74
C LYS A 4 4.16 -3.57 4.32
N ALA A 5 5.01 -2.84 3.63
CA ALA A 5 4.65 -1.59 2.98
C ALA A 5 3.92 -1.86 1.67
N ILE A 6 2.78 -1.22 1.46
CA ILE A 6 1.94 -1.41 0.27
C ILE A 6 1.96 -0.22 -0.68
N SER A 7 2.25 0.99 -0.18
CA SER A 7 2.28 2.20 -0.99
C SER A 7 3.31 3.18 -0.45
N LEU A 8 3.95 3.93 -1.35
CA LEU A 8 4.90 4.99 -1.06
C LEU A 8 4.46 6.26 -1.77
N LYS A 9 4.49 7.38 -1.05
CA LYS A 9 4.41 8.73 -1.61
C LYS A 9 5.65 9.51 -1.20
N LEU A 10 6.22 10.22 -2.16
CA LEU A 10 7.33 11.15 -1.94
C LEU A 10 6.72 12.56 -1.80
N LEU A 11 6.77 13.09 -0.60
CA LEU A 11 6.19 14.39 -0.26
C LEU A 11 7.21 15.52 -0.49
N GLU A 12 6.95 16.68 0.07
CA GLU A 12 7.86 17.83 -0.02
C GLU A 12 9.15 17.58 0.77
N HIS A 13 10.21 18.25 0.37
CA HIS A 13 11.55 18.11 0.92
C HIS A 13 12.04 16.65 0.86
N THR A 14 12.36 16.06 1.99
CA THR A 14 12.85 14.68 2.15
C THR A 14 11.86 13.80 2.92
N THR A 15 10.58 14.18 2.91
CA THR A 15 9.53 13.47 3.65
C THR A 15 8.89 12.38 2.81
N LEU A 16 8.75 11.20 3.39
CA LEU A 16 8.06 10.04 2.84
C LEU A 16 6.72 9.85 3.54
N GLU A 17 5.75 9.34 2.80
CA GLU A 17 4.53 8.76 3.39
C GLU A 17 4.40 7.32 2.91
N VAL A 18 4.34 6.39 3.85
CA VAL A 18 4.23 4.96 3.58
C VAL A 18 2.96 4.41 4.19
N VAL A 19 2.20 3.68 3.39
CA VAL A 19 1.03 2.93 3.84
C VAL A 19 1.44 1.49 4.06
N PHE A 20 1.14 0.96 5.23
CA PHE A 20 1.41 -0.43 5.59
C PHE A 20 0.17 -1.31 5.47
N GLN A 21 0.37 -2.62 5.36
CA GLN A 21 -0.71 -3.59 5.14
C GLN A 21 -1.70 -3.67 6.32
N ASP A 22 -1.27 -3.28 7.50
CA ASP A 22 -2.13 -3.18 8.71
C ASP A 22 -3.01 -1.91 8.74
N GLY A 23 -2.91 -1.08 7.68
CA GLY A 23 -3.66 0.16 7.53
C GLY A 23 -2.98 1.38 8.12
N LEU A 24 -1.83 1.25 8.78
CA LEU A 24 -1.10 2.40 9.29
C LEU A 24 -0.50 3.21 8.13
N VAL A 25 -0.65 4.52 8.21
CA VAL A 25 0.00 5.50 7.34
C VAL A 25 1.04 6.23 8.16
N LYS A 26 2.29 6.10 7.77
CA LYS A 26 3.43 6.68 8.46
C LYS A 26 4.08 7.76 7.61
N ARG A 27 4.40 8.89 8.21
CA ARG A 27 5.27 9.92 7.63
C ARG A 27 6.63 9.90 8.30
N TYR A 28 7.66 10.08 7.50
CA TYR A 28 9.03 10.05 7.95
C TYR A 28 9.89 11.06 7.18
N ASP A 29 10.60 11.92 7.90
CA ASP A 29 11.58 12.83 7.30
C ASP A 29 12.95 12.15 7.27
N MET A 30 13.47 11.90 6.09
CA MET A 30 14.77 11.26 5.87
C MET A 30 15.94 12.03 6.52
N LYS A 31 15.78 13.33 6.80
CA LYS A 31 16.79 14.13 7.49
C LYS A 31 17.17 13.55 8.85
N THR A 32 16.25 12.88 9.52
CA THR A 32 16.51 12.24 10.82
C THR A 32 17.61 11.18 10.75
N LEU A 33 17.84 10.60 9.57
CA LEU A 33 18.86 9.59 9.33
C LEU A 33 20.20 10.13 8.84
N PHE A 34 20.31 11.42 8.49
CA PHE A 34 21.50 11.98 7.88
C PHE A 34 22.73 12.01 8.81
N SER A 35 22.50 12.07 10.10
CA SER A 35 23.59 11.99 11.09
C SER A 35 24.16 10.57 11.20
N LYS A 36 23.28 9.56 11.11
CA LYS A 36 23.68 8.16 11.21
C LYS A 36 24.20 7.61 9.88
N TYR A 37 23.61 8.07 8.77
CA TYR A 37 23.91 7.66 7.40
C TYR A 37 24.16 8.89 6.50
N PRO A 38 25.37 9.47 6.54
CA PRO A 38 25.68 10.73 5.83
C PRO A 38 25.43 10.66 4.31
N GLN A 39 25.54 9.48 3.68
CA GLN A 39 25.29 9.28 2.26
C GLN A 39 23.83 9.61 1.87
N LEU A 40 22.89 9.49 2.80
CA LEU A 40 21.48 9.83 2.55
C LEU A 40 21.24 11.33 2.37
N ARG A 41 22.21 12.19 2.69
CA ARG A 41 22.14 13.64 2.39
C ARG A 41 22.00 13.93 0.89
N ALA A 42 22.41 13.00 0.02
CA ALA A 42 22.18 13.12 -1.42
C ALA A 42 20.68 13.25 -1.77
N LEU A 43 19.77 12.78 -0.89
CA LEU A 43 18.31 12.90 -1.05
C LEU A 43 17.79 14.34 -0.87
N GLU A 44 18.62 15.29 -0.46
CA GLU A 44 18.29 16.72 -0.52
C GLU A 44 18.17 17.22 -1.96
N ASP A 45 18.81 16.52 -2.94
CA ASP A 45 18.53 16.73 -4.35
C ASP A 45 17.12 16.22 -4.68
N ARG A 46 16.23 17.15 -4.99
CA ARG A 46 14.82 16.85 -5.29
C ARG A 46 14.65 15.88 -6.46
N LYS A 47 15.48 15.98 -7.49
CA LYS A 47 15.43 15.09 -8.66
C LYS A 47 15.79 13.66 -8.28
N LEU A 48 16.79 13.49 -7.42
CA LEU A 48 17.16 12.19 -6.91
C LEU A 48 16.08 11.64 -5.97
N PHE A 49 15.61 12.45 -5.03
CA PHE A 49 14.57 12.05 -4.08
C PHE A 49 13.32 11.51 -4.79
N LEU A 50 12.87 12.16 -5.86
CA LEU A 50 11.69 11.74 -6.62
C LEU A 50 11.86 10.43 -7.40
N LYS A 51 13.07 9.86 -7.47
CA LYS A 51 13.31 8.53 -8.03
C LYS A 51 13.05 7.39 -7.06
N GLY A 52 12.77 7.71 -5.81
CA GLY A 52 12.47 6.73 -4.78
C GLY A 52 11.32 5.82 -5.17
N ARG A 53 11.51 4.53 -4.99
CA ARG A 53 10.51 3.51 -5.31
C ARG A 53 10.50 2.40 -4.27
N LEU A 54 9.33 1.86 -4.04
CA LEU A 54 9.15 0.71 -3.19
C LEU A 54 9.59 -0.56 -3.94
N VAL A 55 10.52 -1.32 -3.34
CA VAL A 55 11.00 -2.59 -3.87
C VAL A 55 10.60 -3.72 -2.93
N GLY A 56 9.90 -4.71 -3.46
CA GLY A 56 9.29 -5.73 -2.63
C GLY A 56 8.29 -5.10 -1.64
N PHE A 57 8.30 -5.55 -0.40
CA PHE A 57 7.44 -5.05 0.67
C PHE A 57 8.22 -4.29 1.75
N TYR A 58 9.54 -4.30 1.69
CA TYR A 58 10.40 -3.98 2.81
C TYR A 58 11.49 -2.97 2.51
N GLY A 59 11.63 -2.54 1.24
CA GLY A 59 12.70 -1.62 0.83
C GLY A 59 12.20 -0.43 0.03
N ILE A 60 12.81 0.74 0.26
CA ILE A 60 12.71 1.90 -0.60
C ILE A 60 14.09 2.15 -1.18
N VAL A 61 14.18 2.23 -2.50
CA VAL A 61 15.44 2.33 -3.23
C VAL A 61 15.41 3.57 -4.12
N TRP A 62 16.47 4.36 -4.12
CA TRP A 62 16.69 5.51 -5.02
C TRP A 62 17.66 5.19 -6.14
N ASN A 63 18.74 4.49 -5.81
CA ASN A 63 19.75 3.97 -6.74
C ASN A 63 20.51 2.80 -6.09
N ASP A 64 21.59 2.33 -6.72
CA ASP A 64 22.33 1.16 -6.22
C ASP A 64 23.04 1.38 -4.87
N ASP A 65 23.25 2.65 -4.49
CA ASP A 65 23.98 3.02 -3.26
C ASP A 65 23.05 3.58 -2.15
N LEU A 66 21.79 3.87 -2.48
CA LEU A 66 20.85 4.53 -1.58
C LEU A 66 19.56 3.76 -1.47
N ASP A 67 19.39 3.11 -0.33
CA ASP A 67 18.19 2.39 0.04
C ASP A 67 17.90 2.54 1.55
N ILE A 68 16.71 2.18 1.96
CA ILE A 68 16.28 2.12 3.36
C ILE A 68 15.23 1.01 3.54
N GLU A 69 15.28 0.34 4.66
CA GLU A 69 14.23 -0.59 5.08
C GLU A 69 12.98 0.15 5.53
N THR A 70 11.81 -0.30 5.06
CA THR A 70 10.52 0.31 5.46
C THR A 70 10.20 0.10 6.92
N GLU A 71 10.82 -0.88 7.58
CA GLU A 71 10.65 -1.11 9.02
C GLU A 71 11.10 0.09 9.85
N THR A 72 12.17 0.77 9.46
CA THR A 72 12.60 2.02 10.10
C THR A 72 11.48 3.08 10.09
N ILE A 73 10.75 3.18 8.97
CA ILE A 73 9.63 4.10 8.85
C ILE A 73 8.44 3.65 9.70
N TYR A 74 8.22 2.34 9.79
CA TYR A 74 7.15 1.79 10.62
C TYR A 74 7.39 2.08 12.11
N GLU A 75 8.60 1.86 12.59
CA GLU A 75 8.97 2.05 13.99
C GLU A 75 9.08 3.53 14.38
N ASP A 76 9.84 4.31 13.61
CA ASP A 76 10.23 5.67 13.96
C ASP A 76 9.35 6.76 13.32
N GLY A 77 8.55 6.41 12.31
CA GLY A 77 7.70 7.36 11.61
C GLY A 77 6.49 7.81 12.42
N GLU A 78 6.06 9.05 12.18
CA GLU A 78 4.82 9.58 12.75
C GLU A 78 3.60 8.88 12.14
N THR A 79 2.72 8.36 12.97
CA THR A 79 1.44 7.82 12.52
C THR A 79 0.48 8.96 12.22
N VAL A 80 0.21 9.20 10.94
CA VAL A 80 -0.69 10.29 10.51
C VAL A 80 -2.11 9.83 10.28
N GLN A 81 -2.30 8.54 9.99
CA GLN A 81 -3.63 7.97 9.76
C GLN A 81 -3.58 6.45 9.95
N LYS A 82 -4.70 5.89 10.40
CA LYS A 82 -5.00 4.46 10.27
C LYS A 82 -6.13 4.31 9.26
N ARG A 83 -5.83 3.69 8.12
CA ARG A 83 -6.83 3.43 7.07
C ARG A 83 -7.51 2.10 7.35
N GLU A 84 -8.80 2.11 7.37
CA GLU A 84 -9.63 0.92 7.32
C GLU A 84 -10.42 0.94 6.01
N ILE A 85 -10.09 0.03 5.10
CA ILE A 85 -10.83 -0.13 3.85
C ILE A 85 -11.88 -1.19 4.09
N VAL A 86 -13.15 -0.78 4.09
CA VAL A 86 -14.28 -1.68 4.22
C VAL A 86 -14.90 -1.87 2.82
N ILE A 87 -14.85 -3.09 2.32
CA ILE A 87 -15.50 -3.45 1.06
C ILE A 87 -16.91 -3.94 1.40
N HIS A 88 -17.90 -3.07 1.21
CA HIS A 88 -19.30 -3.36 1.54
C HIS A 88 -20.00 -4.23 0.51
N GLU A 89 -19.55 -4.20 -0.73
CA GLU A 89 -20.11 -4.97 -1.82
C GLU A 89 -19.01 -5.72 -2.56
N ALA A 90 -19.19 -7.00 -2.75
CA ALA A 90 -18.26 -7.84 -3.51
C ALA A 90 -18.43 -7.61 -5.03
N SER A 91 -18.41 -6.35 -5.44
CA SER A 91 -18.53 -5.97 -6.85
C SER A 91 -17.16 -5.68 -7.46
N SER A 92 -17.06 -5.83 -8.77
CA SER A 92 -15.86 -5.47 -9.54
C SER A 92 -15.40 -4.02 -9.28
N CYS A 93 -16.35 -3.09 -9.21
CA CYS A 93 -16.09 -1.69 -8.91
C CYS A 93 -15.50 -1.47 -7.50
N ALA A 94 -15.94 -2.27 -6.52
CA ALA A 94 -15.44 -2.13 -5.15
C ALA A 94 -13.95 -2.51 -5.04
N VAL A 95 -13.51 -3.57 -5.71
CA VAL A 95 -12.09 -3.98 -5.72
C VAL A 95 -11.24 -2.93 -6.42
N ALA A 96 -11.64 -2.47 -7.60
CA ALA A 96 -10.91 -1.43 -8.35
C ALA A 96 -10.83 -0.12 -7.58
N SER A 97 -11.94 0.32 -6.95
CA SER A 97 -11.99 1.53 -6.14
C SER A 97 -11.11 1.43 -4.90
N ALA A 98 -11.16 0.31 -4.19
CA ALA A 98 -10.32 0.07 -3.01
C ALA A 98 -8.83 0.06 -3.36
N ARG A 99 -8.47 -0.55 -4.50
CA ARG A 99 -7.09 -0.54 -5.00
C ARG A 99 -6.63 0.88 -5.37
N ALA A 100 -7.48 1.64 -6.03
CA ALA A 100 -7.18 3.04 -6.37
C ALA A 100 -7.00 3.92 -5.13
N LEU A 101 -7.84 3.73 -4.11
CA LEU A 101 -7.69 4.41 -2.82
C LEU A 101 -6.39 4.03 -2.11
N ALA A 102 -5.94 2.77 -2.22
CA ALA A 102 -4.66 2.32 -1.70
C ALA A 102 -3.47 2.84 -2.53
N GLY A 103 -3.70 3.40 -3.71
CA GLY A 103 -2.66 3.97 -4.58
C GLY A 103 -1.70 2.94 -5.17
N ILE A 104 -2.14 1.69 -5.36
CA ILE A 104 -1.32 0.61 -5.89
C ILE A 104 -1.81 0.10 -7.25
N THR A 105 -0.89 -0.50 -8.01
CA THR A 105 -1.19 -1.12 -9.31
C THR A 105 -1.86 -2.49 -9.15
N GLN A 106 -2.53 -2.98 -10.19
CA GLN A 106 -3.05 -4.35 -10.23
C GLN A 106 -1.95 -5.39 -9.99
N LYS A 107 -0.76 -5.18 -10.58
CA LYS A 107 0.41 -6.06 -10.39
C LYS A 107 0.84 -6.10 -8.91
N ARG A 108 0.86 -4.94 -8.25
CA ARG A 108 1.22 -4.85 -6.83
C ARG A 108 0.17 -5.56 -5.97
N LEU A 109 -1.11 -5.33 -6.22
CA LEU A 109 -2.19 -6.01 -5.52
C LEU A 109 -2.12 -7.54 -5.70
N ALA A 110 -1.88 -8.00 -6.93
CA ALA A 110 -1.70 -9.41 -7.25
C ALA A 110 -0.60 -10.06 -6.39
N THR A 111 0.56 -9.40 -6.33
CA THR A 111 1.68 -9.86 -5.50
C THR A 111 1.32 -9.89 -4.01
N LEU A 112 0.66 -8.85 -3.49
CA LEU A 112 0.25 -8.76 -2.09
C LEU A 112 -0.80 -9.82 -1.71
N ALA A 113 -1.76 -10.05 -2.58
CA ALA A 113 -2.83 -11.01 -2.36
C ALA A 113 -2.43 -12.47 -2.69
N GLY A 114 -1.28 -12.68 -3.34
CA GLY A 114 -0.87 -13.99 -3.85
C GLY A 114 -1.83 -14.54 -4.90
N ILE A 115 -2.27 -13.69 -5.83
CA ILE A 115 -3.21 -13.97 -6.92
C ILE A 115 -2.57 -13.52 -8.22
N ASP A 116 -2.85 -14.17 -9.34
CA ASP A 116 -2.34 -13.73 -10.63
C ASP A 116 -2.90 -12.36 -11.04
N GLN A 117 -2.07 -11.53 -11.67
CA GLN A 117 -2.50 -10.21 -12.13
C GLN A 117 -3.68 -10.30 -13.11
N SER A 118 -3.69 -11.32 -13.97
CA SER A 118 -4.79 -11.56 -14.91
C SER A 118 -6.12 -11.80 -14.20
N ASP A 119 -6.09 -12.46 -13.04
CA ASP A 119 -7.29 -12.72 -12.25
C ASP A 119 -7.75 -11.44 -11.52
N ILE A 120 -6.83 -10.63 -10.99
CA ILE A 120 -7.18 -9.30 -10.46
C ILE A 120 -7.84 -8.46 -11.55
N SER A 121 -7.27 -8.42 -12.77
CA SER A 121 -7.85 -7.68 -13.89
C SER A 121 -9.25 -8.14 -14.23
N LYS A 122 -9.48 -9.45 -14.33
CA LYS A 122 -10.80 -10.04 -14.60
C LYS A 122 -11.82 -9.73 -13.49
N ILE A 123 -11.40 -9.76 -12.23
CA ILE A 123 -12.24 -9.41 -11.09
C ILE A 123 -12.66 -7.93 -11.19
N GLU A 124 -11.73 -7.03 -11.45
CA GLU A 124 -12.00 -5.59 -11.59
C GLU A 124 -12.88 -5.26 -12.82
N GLN A 125 -12.79 -6.06 -13.87
CA GLN A 125 -13.64 -5.93 -15.07
C GLN A 125 -15.03 -6.58 -14.92
N GLY A 126 -15.26 -7.33 -13.84
CA GLY A 126 -16.50 -8.06 -13.62
C GLY A 126 -16.67 -9.30 -14.51
N THR A 127 -15.60 -9.78 -15.14
CA THR A 127 -15.60 -10.98 -16.00
C THR A 127 -15.23 -12.25 -15.26
N ALA A 128 -14.83 -12.16 -14.01
CA ALA A 128 -14.59 -13.29 -13.12
C ALA A 128 -15.58 -13.28 -11.94
N ASN A 129 -15.83 -14.45 -11.40
CA ASN A 129 -16.66 -14.63 -10.21
C ASN A 129 -15.78 -15.13 -9.04
N PRO A 130 -15.14 -14.23 -8.30
CA PRO A 130 -14.25 -14.61 -7.22
C PRO A 130 -15.01 -15.20 -6.03
N THR A 131 -14.38 -16.13 -5.34
CA THR A 131 -14.91 -16.65 -4.09
C THR A 131 -14.80 -15.60 -2.97
N VAL A 132 -15.59 -15.76 -1.90
CA VAL A 132 -15.49 -14.92 -0.70
C VAL A 132 -14.08 -14.97 -0.13
N ALA A 133 -13.43 -16.14 -0.12
CA ALA A 133 -12.06 -16.29 0.32
C ALA A 133 -11.07 -15.48 -0.53
N THR A 134 -11.27 -15.41 -1.83
CA THR A 134 -10.46 -14.60 -2.74
C THR A 134 -10.63 -13.11 -2.44
N LEU A 135 -11.87 -12.65 -2.25
CA LEU A 135 -12.18 -11.27 -1.91
C LEU A 135 -11.63 -10.87 -0.54
N ASP A 136 -11.67 -11.77 0.45
CA ASP A 136 -11.08 -11.53 1.76
C ASP A 136 -9.56 -11.38 1.68
N ARG A 137 -8.88 -12.19 0.86
CA ARG A 137 -7.44 -12.04 0.59
C ARG A 137 -7.11 -10.70 -0.05
N ILE A 138 -7.92 -10.26 -1.02
CA ILE A 138 -7.76 -8.94 -1.66
C ILE A 138 -7.97 -7.83 -0.64
N ALA A 139 -9.02 -7.89 0.16
CA ALA A 139 -9.29 -6.89 1.20
C ALA A 139 -8.12 -6.78 2.19
N LYS A 140 -7.62 -7.90 2.68
CA LYS A 140 -6.45 -7.95 3.59
C LYS A 140 -5.18 -7.41 2.93
N ALA A 141 -4.97 -7.71 1.65
CA ALA A 141 -3.84 -7.18 0.89
C ALA A 141 -3.87 -5.65 0.76
N LEU A 142 -5.06 -5.07 0.77
CA LEU A 142 -5.30 -3.61 0.73
C LEU A 142 -5.27 -2.96 2.13
N GLY A 143 -5.00 -3.72 3.20
CA GLY A 143 -5.03 -3.21 4.57
C GLY A 143 -6.45 -3.03 5.12
N GLY A 144 -7.44 -3.66 4.49
CA GLY A 144 -8.83 -3.58 4.84
C GLY A 144 -9.43 -4.90 5.32
N ARG A 145 -10.73 -4.92 5.38
CA ARG A 145 -11.52 -6.13 5.67
C ARG A 145 -12.67 -6.27 4.67
N LEU A 146 -13.05 -7.49 4.38
CA LEU A 146 -14.25 -7.78 3.60
C LEU A 146 -15.48 -7.66 4.49
N CYS A 147 -16.46 -6.90 4.02
CA CYS A 147 -17.78 -6.83 4.63
C CYS A 147 -18.84 -7.22 3.60
N ILE A 148 -19.65 -8.21 3.90
CA ILE A 148 -20.74 -8.67 3.03
C ILE A 148 -22.05 -8.34 3.71
N THR A 149 -22.90 -7.58 3.03
CA THR A 149 -24.23 -7.23 3.53
C THR A 149 -25.30 -7.85 2.67
N ILE A 150 -26.19 -8.61 3.27
CA ILE A 150 -27.40 -9.13 2.61
C ILE A 150 -28.54 -8.17 2.93
N LYS A 151 -29.04 -7.49 1.89
CA LYS A 151 -30.24 -6.65 2.03
C LYS A 151 -31.46 -7.53 1.81
N MET A 152 -32.29 -7.63 2.84
CA MET A 152 -33.60 -8.25 2.71
C MET A 152 -34.59 -7.25 2.10
N PRO A 153 -35.52 -7.68 1.24
CA PRO A 153 -36.59 -6.80 0.79
C PRO A 153 -37.35 -6.31 2.02
N SER A 154 -37.60 -5.00 2.08
CA SER A 154 -38.44 -4.44 3.13
C SER A 154 -39.82 -5.10 3.08
N ALA A 155 -40.28 -5.65 4.20
CA ALA A 155 -41.66 -6.11 4.33
C ALA A 155 -42.59 -4.91 4.12
N THR A 156 -43.37 -4.95 3.09
CA THR A 156 -44.47 -3.99 2.85
C THR A 156 -45.68 -4.37 3.67
#